data_c682d25f704fca5d496c41c339eee2d4
#
_entry.id   c682d25f704fca5d496c41c339eee2d4
#
_cell.length_a   1.000
_cell.length_b   1.000
_cell.length_c   1.000
_cell.angle_alpha   90.00
_cell.angle_beta   90.00
_cell.angle_gamma   90.00
#
_symmetry.space_group_name_H-M   'P 1'
#
loop_
_entity.id
_entity.type
_entity.pdbx_description
1 polymer ?
#
loop_
_entity_poly.entity_id
_entity_poly.type
_entity_poly.pdbx_seq_one_letter_code
_entity_poly.pdbx_strand_id
1 'polypeptide(L)'
;MKIKTLFLKNIKKYKKFLKREKDSIRYSSGIVVLKKGEEVGEHKTDNVEEIIVVLEGEATIFVEGKKYKKLKSPSVVYIPPNVVHNVVNNSSKVLKYIYITSKLQWMCGCVNG
;
A
#
# COMPACT_ATOMS: atom_id res chain seq x y z
N MET A 1 20.31 -10.83 -2.31
CA MET A 1 19.47 -9.64 -2.57
C MET A 1 20.32 -8.53 -3.11
N LYS A 2 19.80 -7.71 -3.96
CA LYS A 2 20.54 -6.66 -4.66
C LYS A 2 19.91 -5.30 -4.40
N ILE A 3 20.70 -4.25 -4.58
CA ILE A 3 20.14 -2.90 -4.63
C ILE A 3 19.25 -2.86 -5.87
N LYS A 4 18.06 -2.30 -5.72
CA LYS A 4 17.06 -2.29 -6.78
C LYS A 4 16.47 -0.89 -6.92
N THR A 5 16.29 -0.45 -8.15
CA THR A 5 15.79 0.89 -8.46
C THR A 5 14.61 0.79 -9.42
N LEU A 6 13.63 1.65 -9.22
CA LEU A 6 12.52 1.78 -10.14
C LEU A 6 12.23 3.27 -10.34
N PHE A 7 12.27 3.69 -11.61
CA PHE A 7 11.91 5.06 -11.96
C PHE A 7 10.40 5.14 -12.12
N LEU A 8 9.76 6.09 -11.46
CA LEU A 8 8.31 6.14 -11.36
C LEU A 8 7.63 6.90 -12.49
N LYS A 9 8.39 7.66 -13.26
CA LYS A 9 7.84 8.42 -14.36
C LYS A 9 7.28 7.48 -15.42
N ASN A 10 6.11 7.81 -15.94
CA ASN A 10 5.45 7.08 -17.03
C ASN A 10 4.93 5.68 -16.67
N ILE A 11 4.81 5.37 -15.40
CA ILE A 11 4.16 4.14 -14.98
C ILE A 11 2.65 4.37 -15.05
N LYS A 12 1.96 3.60 -15.90
CA LYS A 12 0.52 3.80 -16.18
C LYS A 12 -0.37 2.66 -15.71
N LYS A 13 0.21 1.62 -15.14
CA LYS A 13 -0.54 0.49 -14.60
C LYS A 13 0.25 -0.12 -13.45
N TYR A 14 -0.40 -1.00 -12.71
CA TYR A 14 0.23 -1.66 -11.57
C TYR A 14 1.61 -2.21 -11.92
N LYS A 15 2.57 -1.98 -11.05
CA LYS A 15 3.91 -2.54 -11.22
C LYS A 15 4.47 -2.97 -9.87
N LYS A 16 4.81 -4.24 -9.75
CA LYS A 16 5.47 -4.77 -8.56
C LYS A 16 6.90 -4.25 -8.50
N PHE A 17 7.34 -3.83 -7.33
CA PHE A 17 8.71 -3.40 -7.11
C PHE A 17 9.50 -4.43 -6.30
N LEU A 18 8.98 -4.81 -5.14
CA LEU A 18 9.65 -5.77 -4.27
C LEU A 18 8.71 -6.93 -3.93
N LYS A 19 9.25 -8.14 -4.00
CA LYS A 19 8.55 -9.31 -3.49
C LYS A 19 9.28 -9.75 -2.21
N ARG A 20 8.52 -9.84 -1.12
CA ARG A 20 9.04 -10.27 0.17
C ARG A 20 9.71 -11.64 0.05
N GLU A 21 10.85 -11.79 0.73
CA GLU A 21 11.65 -13.02 0.75
C GLU A 21 12.38 -13.34 -0.55
N LYS A 22 12.14 -12.56 -1.59
CA LYS A 22 12.84 -12.71 -2.85
C LYS A 22 13.70 -11.48 -3.14
N ASP A 23 13.10 -10.31 -3.16
CA ASP A 23 13.80 -9.06 -3.47
C ASP A 23 14.20 -8.30 -2.20
N SER A 24 13.53 -8.55 -1.11
CA SER A 24 13.82 -7.96 0.18
C SER A 24 13.51 -8.98 1.27
N ILE A 25 13.98 -8.72 2.47
CA ILE A 25 13.74 -9.61 3.61
C ILE A 25 12.31 -9.51 4.07
N ARG A 26 11.82 -8.31 4.37
CA ARG A 26 10.51 -8.11 4.97
C ARG A 26 9.51 -7.36 4.11
N TYR A 27 9.97 -6.67 3.08
CA TYR A 27 9.11 -5.74 2.37
C TYR A 27 8.49 -6.32 1.12
N SER A 28 7.24 -5.98 0.90
CA SER A 28 6.63 -6.06 -0.42
C SER A 28 6.26 -4.65 -0.80
N SER A 29 6.41 -4.30 -2.05
CA SER A 29 6.14 -2.94 -2.51
C SER A 29 5.78 -2.93 -3.98
N GLY A 30 5.01 -1.95 -4.36
CA GLY A 30 4.66 -1.75 -5.77
C GLY A 30 3.99 -0.41 -5.97
N ILE A 31 3.72 -0.12 -7.23
CA ILE A 31 3.02 1.09 -7.63
C ILE A 31 1.63 0.66 -8.11
N VAL A 32 0.61 1.30 -7.54
CA VAL A 32 -0.78 1.06 -7.91
C VAL A 32 -1.27 2.26 -8.70
N VAL A 33 -1.97 1.99 -9.80
CA VAL A 33 -2.57 3.02 -10.64
C VAL A 33 -4.05 2.70 -10.76
N LEU A 34 -4.90 3.61 -10.28
CA LEU A 34 -6.35 3.43 -10.32
C LEU A 34 -6.97 4.56 -11.13
N LYS A 35 -7.82 4.19 -12.08
CA LYS A 35 -8.61 5.14 -12.83
C LYS A 35 -9.85 5.50 -12.03
N LYS A 36 -10.61 6.52 -12.49
CA LYS A 36 -11.84 6.93 -11.84
C LYS A 36 -12.74 5.73 -11.57
N GLY A 37 -13.18 5.60 -10.33
CA GLY A 37 -14.11 4.54 -9.91
C GLY A 37 -13.48 3.21 -9.60
N GLU A 38 -12.20 3.05 -9.86
CA GLU A 38 -11.54 1.78 -9.56
C GLU A 38 -11.11 1.72 -8.10
N GLU A 39 -10.98 0.52 -7.58
CA GLU A 39 -10.56 0.31 -6.20
C GLU A 39 -9.70 -0.95 -6.11
N VAL A 40 -8.91 -1.02 -5.05
CA VAL A 40 -8.09 -2.20 -4.78
C VAL A 40 -8.95 -3.36 -4.31
N GLY A 41 -9.96 -3.07 -3.51
CA GLY A 41 -10.80 -4.07 -2.88
C GLY A 41 -10.52 -4.14 -1.38
N GLU A 42 -11.56 -4.42 -0.62
CA GLU A 42 -11.43 -4.52 0.82
C GLU A 42 -10.56 -5.72 1.18
N HIS A 43 -9.58 -5.52 2.03
CA HIS A 43 -8.70 -6.60 2.46
C HIS A 43 -8.15 -6.34 3.85
N LYS A 44 -7.70 -7.41 4.48
CA LYS A 44 -7.05 -7.36 5.78
C LYS A 44 -5.73 -8.10 5.66
N THR A 45 -4.66 -7.44 6.11
CA THR A 45 -3.33 -8.06 6.04
C THR A 45 -2.95 -8.53 7.45
N ASP A 46 -2.88 -9.84 7.62
CA ASP A 46 -2.52 -10.41 8.92
C ASP A 46 -1.03 -10.24 9.18
N ASN A 47 -0.70 -9.66 10.32
CA ASN A 47 0.69 -9.45 10.75
C ASN A 47 1.53 -8.66 9.74
N VAL A 48 0.89 -7.77 9.00
CA VAL A 48 1.55 -6.91 8.03
C VAL A 48 1.11 -5.49 8.27
N GLU A 49 2.06 -4.59 8.40
CA GLU A 49 1.77 -3.16 8.46
C GLU A 49 2.07 -2.56 7.09
N GLU A 50 1.41 -1.45 6.79
CA GLU A 50 1.50 -0.86 5.46
C GLU A 50 1.67 0.65 5.51
N ILE A 51 2.51 1.15 4.60
CA ILE A 51 2.63 2.59 4.33
C ILE A 51 2.17 2.80 2.89
N ILE A 52 1.33 3.80 2.68
CA ILE A 52 0.90 4.21 1.35
C ILE A 52 1.36 5.64 1.12
N VAL A 53 2.04 5.86 0.00
CA VAL A 53 2.51 7.19 -0.40
C VAL A 53 1.76 7.59 -1.67
N VAL A 54 0.90 8.58 -1.56
CA VAL A 54 0.10 9.05 -2.71
C VAL A 54 0.95 10.02 -3.52
N LEU A 55 1.21 9.64 -4.77
CA LEU A 55 2.07 10.40 -5.68
C LEU A 55 1.29 11.34 -6.59
N GLU A 56 0.13 10.90 -7.07
CA GLU A 56 -0.71 11.68 -7.98
C GLU A 56 -2.17 11.40 -7.66
N GLY A 57 -3.01 12.41 -7.79
CA GLY A 57 -4.43 12.26 -7.62
C GLY A 57 -4.88 12.26 -6.16
N GLU A 58 -5.98 11.58 -5.89
CA GLU A 58 -6.58 11.56 -4.56
C GLU A 58 -7.06 10.14 -4.24
N ALA A 59 -6.65 9.64 -3.08
CA ALA A 59 -7.05 8.33 -2.59
C ALA A 59 -8.11 8.50 -1.51
N THR A 60 -9.21 7.76 -1.60
CA THR A 60 -10.17 7.67 -0.50
C THR A 60 -9.88 6.38 0.24
N ILE A 61 -9.54 6.49 1.51
CA ILE A 61 -9.21 5.35 2.35
C ILE A 61 -10.43 4.96 3.17
N PHE A 62 -10.80 3.68 3.10
CA PHE A 62 -11.86 3.12 3.94
C PHE A 62 -11.22 2.21 4.98
N VAL A 63 -11.71 2.27 6.20
CA VAL A 63 -11.25 1.46 7.31
C VAL A 63 -12.46 0.84 7.99
N GLU A 64 -12.46 -0.48 8.11
CA GLU A 64 -13.58 -1.23 8.68
C GLU A 64 -14.91 -0.84 8.05
N GLY A 65 -14.91 -0.69 6.73
CA GLY A 65 -16.10 -0.36 5.97
C GLY A 65 -16.52 1.10 5.99
N LYS A 66 -15.82 1.94 6.74
CA LYS A 66 -16.18 3.35 6.85
C LYS A 66 -15.10 4.23 6.22
N LYS A 67 -15.52 5.33 5.61
CA LYS A 67 -14.56 6.27 5.06
C LYS A 67 -13.73 6.88 6.18
N TYR A 68 -12.42 6.70 6.07
CA TYR A 68 -11.49 7.28 7.03
C TYR A 68 -11.09 8.69 6.59
N LYS A 69 -10.56 8.83 5.38
CA LYS A 69 -10.05 10.12 4.92
C LYS A 69 -9.81 10.11 3.40
N LYS A 70 -9.87 11.29 2.81
CA LYS A 70 -9.40 11.53 1.44
C LYS A 70 -8.00 12.08 1.52
N LEU A 71 -7.09 11.49 0.76
CA LEU A 71 -5.68 11.88 0.76
C LEU A 71 -5.31 12.41 -0.61
N LYS A 72 -5.09 13.71 -0.71
CA LYS A 72 -4.58 14.32 -1.94
C LYS A 72 -3.08 14.18 -1.98
N SER A 73 -2.53 13.98 -3.17
CA SER A 73 -1.09 13.94 -3.37
C SER A 73 -0.46 15.32 -3.13
N PRO A 74 0.77 15.41 -2.63
CA PRO A 74 1.51 14.31 -2.04
C PRO A 74 1.10 14.07 -0.60
N SER A 75 0.95 12.81 -0.22
CA SER A 75 0.54 12.47 1.15
C SER A 75 1.00 11.06 1.48
N VAL A 76 0.97 10.75 2.77
CA VAL A 76 1.35 9.42 3.24
C VAL A 76 0.41 9.00 4.36
N VAL A 77 0.08 7.71 4.41
CA VAL A 77 -0.74 7.15 5.48
C VAL A 77 -0.12 5.85 5.96
N TYR A 78 -0.23 5.60 7.25
CA TYR A 78 0.18 4.36 7.87
C TYR A 78 -1.05 3.54 8.25
N ILE A 79 -1.06 2.27 7.89
CA ILE A 79 -2.14 1.35 8.21
C ILE A 79 -1.56 0.24 9.08
N PRO A 80 -2.04 0.13 10.34
CA PRO A 80 -1.53 -0.90 11.25
C PRO A 80 -1.96 -2.29 10.80
N PRO A 81 -1.33 -3.34 11.36
CA PRO A 81 -1.69 -4.70 10.99
C PRO A 81 -3.10 -5.05 11.45
N ASN A 82 -3.70 -6.01 10.76
CA ASN A 82 -4.98 -6.60 11.12
C ASN A 82 -6.16 -5.62 11.04
N VAL A 83 -6.05 -4.62 10.18
CA VAL A 83 -7.12 -3.64 9.95
C VAL A 83 -7.70 -3.89 8.56
N VAL A 84 -8.99 -4.07 8.47
CA VAL A 84 -9.67 -4.20 7.17
C VAL A 84 -9.71 -2.82 6.53
N HIS A 85 -9.17 -2.71 5.33
CA HIS A 85 -9.10 -1.42 4.65
C HIS A 85 -9.22 -1.56 3.14
N ASN A 86 -9.49 -0.44 2.48
CA ASN A 86 -9.61 -0.37 1.04
C ASN A 86 -9.14 1.00 0.55
N VAL A 87 -8.61 1.03 -0.65
CA VAL A 87 -8.22 2.27 -1.32
C VAL A 87 -9.09 2.40 -2.57
N VAL A 88 -9.79 3.52 -2.67
CA VAL A 88 -10.73 3.77 -3.75
C VAL A 88 -10.38 5.08 -4.43
N ASN A 89 -10.46 5.11 -5.77
CA ASN A 89 -10.33 6.37 -6.50
C ASN A 89 -11.72 6.91 -6.83
N ASN A 90 -12.22 7.79 -5.97
CA ASN A 90 -13.51 8.45 -6.17
C ASN A 90 -13.38 9.80 -6.88
N SER A 91 -12.20 10.11 -7.40
CA SER A 91 -11.96 11.37 -8.08
C SER A 91 -12.05 11.19 -9.60
N SER A 92 -12.01 12.30 -10.33
CA SER A 92 -12.04 12.25 -11.80
C SER A 92 -10.66 12.06 -12.42
N LYS A 93 -9.60 12.12 -11.62
CA LYS A 93 -8.23 12.00 -12.09
C LYS A 93 -7.65 10.64 -11.73
N VAL A 94 -6.61 10.24 -12.44
CA VAL A 94 -5.90 9.00 -12.14
C VAL A 94 -5.23 9.13 -10.77
N LEU A 95 -5.32 8.08 -9.99
CA LEU A 95 -4.64 7.95 -8.70
C LEU A 95 -3.42 7.06 -8.90
N LYS A 96 -2.28 7.52 -8.42
CA LYS A 96 -1.06 6.71 -8.42
C LYS A 96 -0.45 6.78 -7.03
N TYR A 97 -0.15 5.60 -6.47
CA TYR A 97 0.47 5.56 -5.16
C TYR A 97 1.41 4.37 -5.04
N ILE A 98 2.35 4.48 -4.10
CA ILE A 98 3.24 3.39 -3.73
C ILE A 98 2.71 2.78 -2.45
N TYR A 99 2.66 1.44 -2.39
CA TYR A 99 2.47 0.76 -1.13
C TYR A 99 3.79 0.11 -0.71
N ILE A 100 4.02 0.07 0.60
CA ILE A 100 5.15 -0.63 1.19
C ILE A 100 4.58 -1.40 2.37
N THR A 101 4.70 -2.73 2.33
CA THR A 101 4.23 -3.56 3.43
C THR A 101 5.41 -4.24 4.08
N SER A 102 5.36 -4.38 5.40
CA SER A 102 6.39 -5.05 6.16
C SER A 102 5.75 -6.12 7.02
N LYS A 103 6.22 -7.34 6.88
CA LYS A 103 5.68 -8.45 7.66
C LYS A 103 6.28 -8.43 9.07
N LEU A 104 5.42 -8.49 10.07
CA LEU A 104 5.87 -8.55 11.45
C LEU A 104 6.45 -9.92 11.71
N GLN A 105 7.59 -9.96 12.36
CA GLN A 105 8.25 -11.20 12.69
C GLN A 105 8.07 -11.50 14.15
N TRP A 106 7.44 -12.62 14.44
CA TRP A 106 7.29 -13.05 15.83
C TRP A 106 8.61 -13.59 16.33
N MET A 107 9.05 -13.02 17.41
CA MET A 107 10.25 -13.51 18.04
C MET A 107 9.86 -14.69 18.84
N CYS A 108 9.85 -15.81 18.20
CA CYS A 108 9.58 -16.99 18.86
C CYS A 108 8.56 -16.83 19.84
N GLY A 109 7.85 -17.49 19.75
CA GLY A 109 6.86 -17.43 20.57
C GLY A 109 7.22 -16.95 21.85
N CYS A 110 8.17 -16.61 21.86
CA CYS A 110 8.49 -16.18 22.99
C CYS A 110 8.08 -14.93 23.34
N VAL A 111 7.95 -14.74 23.23
CA VAL A 111 7.72 -13.85 23.49
C VAL A 111 6.84 -13.31 23.78
N ASN A 112 6.68 -13.57 23.81
CA ASN A 112 6.01 -13.22 23.80
C ASN A 112 5.66 -12.90 24.38
N GLY A 113 5.88 -12.90 24.57
CA GLY A 113 5.56 -12.69 24.79
C GLY A 113 5.42 -12.64 24.81
#